data_fc983b65b07e55edda4bb39f7e15197e
#
_entry.id   fc983b65b07e55edda4bb39f7e15197e
#
_cell.length_a   1.000
_cell.length_b   1.000
_cell.length_c   1.000
_cell.angle_alpha   90.00
_cell.angle_beta   90.00
_cell.angle_gamma   90.00
#
_symmetry.space_group_name_H-M   'P 1'
#
loop_
_entity.id
_entity.type
_entity.pdbx_description
1 polymer ?
#
loop_
_entity_poly.entity_id
_entity_poly.type
_entity_poly.pdbx_seq_one_letter_code
_entity_poly.pdbx_strand_id
1 'polypeptide(L)'
;MSGVPVAVGDSVSFRKTVGESDVYLFAGITGDLSANHVDEQAMQASSYGRRIAHGVLLVGFMSTCSTRMIEQAPPTPDATAVSLGYDRIRFLAPVFIGDTVQLTYTIAEIDPARRRSRARIEATNQHGTLVAVAEHILKWVPNG
;
A
#
# COMPACT_ATOMS: atom_id res chain seq x y z
N MET A 1 30.09 1.81 0.06
CA MET A 1 28.78 1.74 0.74
C MET A 1 27.68 1.57 -0.28
N SER A 2 26.72 0.72 0.01
CA SER A 2 25.65 0.44 -0.96
C SER A 2 24.76 1.64 -1.27
N GLY A 3 24.72 2.64 -0.41
CA GLY A 3 23.80 3.75 -0.52
C GLY A 3 22.32 3.35 -0.39
N VAL A 4 22.06 2.12 0.05
CA VAL A 4 20.72 1.60 0.36
C VAL A 4 20.70 1.23 1.84
N PRO A 5 19.97 1.97 2.67
CA PRO A 5 20.06 1.83 4.13
C PRO A 5 19.16 0.74 4.71
N VAL A 6 18.58 -0.08 3.87
CA VAL A 6 17.73 -1.22 4.26
C VAL A 6 18.36 -2.53 3.86
N ALA A 7 17.96 -3.62 4.51
CA ALA A 7 18.45 -4.97 4.26
C ALA A 7 17.30 -5.90 3.86
N VAL A 8 17.63 -6.94 3.10
CA VAL A 8 16.67 -8.02 2.79
C VAL A 8 16.17 -8.63 4.10
N GLY A 9 14.85 -8.76 4.23
CA GLY A 9 14.19 -9.24 5.44
C GLY A 9 13.71 -8.15 6.38
N ASP A 10 14.17 -6.91 6.23
CA ASP A 10 13.59 -5.77 6.98
C ASP A 10 12.10 -5.67 6.68
N SER A 11 11.30 -5.48 7.72
CA SER A 11 9.85 -5.49 7.61
C SER A 11 9.20 -4.41 8.47
N VAL A 12 8.13 -3.85 7.97
CA VAL A 12 7.24 -2.95 8.70
C VAL A 12 5.79 -3.34 8.42
N SER A 13 4.91 -2.92 9.30
CA SER A 13 3.47 -3.15 9.12
C SER A 13 2.67 -1.89 9.37
N PHE A 14 1.46 -1.88 8.81
CA PHE A 14 0.47 -0.82 9.00
C PHE A 14 -0.90 -1.45 9.10
N ARG A 15 -1.70 -0.98 10.05
CA ARG A 15 -3.05 -1.47 10.27
C ARG A 15 -4.04 -0.31 10.20
N LYS A 16 -5.14 -0.51 9.48
CA LYS A 16 -6.15 0.53 9.27
C LYS A 16 -7.53 -0.08 9.20
N THR A 17 -8.47 0.43 10.00
CA THR A 17 -9.90 0.17 9.79
C THR A 17 -10.40 1.11 8.71
N VAL A 18 -10.94 0.55 7.64
CA VAL A 18 -11.46 1.31 6.51
C VAL A 18 -12.82 1.86 6.87
N GLY A 19 -12.89 3.16 7.08
CA GLY A 19 -14.13 3.85 7.40
C GLY A 19 -14.82 4.42 6.17
N GLU A 20 -16.06 4.80 6.35
CA GLU A 20 -16.85 5.48 5.31
C GLU A 20 -16.19 6.79 4.87
N SER A 21 -15.63 7.55 5.82
CA SER A 21 -14.89 8.79 5.54
C SER A 21 -13.68 8.55 4.62
N ASP A 22 -12.98 7.44 4.80
CA ASP A 22 -11.82 7.11 3.95
C ASP A 22 -12.24 6.91 2.50
N VAL A 23 -13.35 6.21 2.28
CA VAL A 23 -13.88 5.95 0.95
C VAL A 23 -14.38 7.24 0.29
N TYR A 24 -15.12 8.07 1.01
CA TYR A 24 -15.62 9.33 0.47
C TYR A 24 -14.51 10.35 0.21
N LEU A 25 -13.53 10.46 1.10
CA LEU A 25 -12.37 11.32 0.87
C LEU A 25 -11.59 10.88 -0.37
N PHE A 26 -11.33 9.59 -0.50
CA PHE A 26 -10.64 9.06 -1.68
C PHE A 26 -11.43 9.32 -2.95
N ALA A 27 -12.72 9.03 -2.96
CA ALA A 27 -13.61 9.30 -4.09
C ALA A 27 -13.61 10.80 -4.45
N GLY A 28 -13.64 11.67 -3.45
CA GLY A 28 -13.66 13.11 -3.64
C GLY A 28 -12.38 13.68 -4.23
N ILE A 29 -11.22 13.24 -3.71
CA ILE A 29 -9.92 13.77 -4.17
C ILE A 29 -9.47 13.17 -5.52
N THR A 30 -9.93 11.97 -5.85
CA THR A 30 -9.56 11.30 -7.13
C THR A 30 -10.59 11.49 -8.23
N GLY A 31 -11.85 11.77 -7.87
CA GLY A 31 -12.97 11.78 -8.81
C GLY A 31 -13.54 10.40 -9.12
N ASP A 32 -13.05 9.34 -8.47
CA ASP A 32 -13.56 7.98 -8.65
C ASP A 32 -14.80 7.74 -7.79
N LEU A 33 -15.94 8.17 -8.32
CA LEU A 33 -17.26 8.06 -7.70
C LEU A 33 -18.06 6.86 -8.25
N SER A 34 -17.37 5.77 -8.56
CA SER A 34 -18.03 4.54 -9.04
C SER A 34 -19.09 4.08 -8.03
N ALA A 35 -20.21 3.59 -8.55
CA ALA A 35 -21.31 3.04 -7.75
C ALA A 35 -20.83 1.97 -6.75
N ASN A 36 -19.79 1.22 -7.09
CA ASN A 36 -19.18 0.22 -6.21
C ASN A 36 -18.82 0.79 -4.82
N HIS A 37 -18.51 2.08 -4.76
CA HIS A 37 -17.98 2.72 -3.56
C HIS A 37 -18.99 3.66 -2.91
N VAL A 38 -19.92 4.24 -3.68
CA VAL A 38 -20.77 5.32 -3.21
C VAL A 38 -22.27 5.03 -3.28
N ASP A 39 -22.72 3.98 -3.97
CA ASP A 39 -24.13 3.65 -4.14
C ASP A 39 -24.49 2.35 -3.41
N GLU A 40 -24.95 2.47 -2.17
CA GLU A 40 -25.34 1.33 -1.34
C GLU A 40 -26.49 0.53 -1.96
N GLN A 41 -27.47 1.20 -2.55
CA GLN A 41 -28.63 0.54 -3.17
C GLN A 41 -28.20 -0.36 -4.34
N ALA A 42 -27.36 0.16 -5.21
CA ALA A 42 -26.83 -0.61 -6.33
C ALA A 42 -26.01 -1.81 -5.84
N MET A 43 -25.20 -1.63 -4.78
CA MET A 43 -24.33 -2.65 -4.28
C MET A 43 -25.04 -3.72 -3.46
N GLN A 44 -26.15 -3.41 -2.82
CA GLN A 44 -27.01 -4.41 -2.16
C GLN A 44 -27.58 -5.40 -3.17
N ALA A 45 -27.84 -4.98 -4.41
CA ALA A 45 -28.31 -5.83 -5.48
C ALA A 45 -27.18 -6.61 -6.18
N SER A 46 -25.92 -6.32 -5.87
CA SER A 46 -24.77 -6.99 -6.45
C SER A 46 -24.42 -8.29 -5.68
N SER A 47 -23.54 -9.08 -6.27
CA SER A 47 -22.99 -10.28 -5.58
C SER A 47 -22.17 -9.94 -4.33
N TYR A 48 -21.73 -8.69 -4.16
CA TYR A 48 -21.01 -8.24 -2.97
C TYR A 48 -21.94 -7.93 -1.79
N GLY A 49 -23.19 -7.56 -2.07
CA GLY A 49 -24.22 -7.28 -1.06
C GLY A 49 -24.07 -5.93 -0.33
N ARG A 50 -23.00 -5.20 -0.54
CA ARG A 50 -22.71 -3.90 0.07
C ARG A 50 -21.57 -3.21 -0.66
N ARG A 51 -21.35 -1.91 -0.35
CA ARG A 51 -20.27 -1.13 -0.96
C ARG A 51 -18.90 -1.71 -0.58
N ILE A 52 -17.98 -1.66 -1.54
CA ILE A 52 -16.60 -2.06 -1.37
C ILE A 52 -15.68 -0.83 -1.45
N ALA A 53 -14.56 -0.88 -0.74
CA ALA A 53 -13.54 0.15 -0.82
C ALA A 53 -12.81 0.08 -2.18
N HIS A 54 -12.28 1.22 -2.63
CA HIS A 54 -11.40 1.26 -3.80
C HIS A 54 -10.17 0.38 -3.53
N GLY A 55 -9.86 -0.52 -4.44
CA GLY A 55 -8.61 -1.29 -4.33
C GLY A 55 -7.39 -0.38 -4.29
N VAL A 56 -7.42 0.72 -5.05
CA VAL A 56 -6.33 1.70 -5.11
C VAL A 56 -6.12 2.44 -3.79
N LEU A 57 -7.14 2.52 -2.93
CA LEU A 57 -6.99 3.04 -1.56
C LEU A 57 -5.97 2.20 -0.78
N LEU A 58 -5.97 0.89 -0.97
CA LEU A 58 -4.99 -0.01 -0.34
C LEU A 58 -3.57 0.28 -0.81
N VAL A 59 -3.40 0.69 -2.07
CA VAL A 59 -2.08 1.12 -2.58
C VAL A 59 -1.60 2.37 -1.84
N GLY A 60 -2.51 3.27 -1.49
CA GLY A 60 -2.21 4.39 -0.59
C GLY A 60 -1.69 3.94 0.76
N PHE A 61 -2.27 2.89 1.35
CA PHE A 61 -1.77 2.30 2.60
C PHE A 61 -0.40 1.63 2.41
N MET A 62 -0.14 1.04 1.25
CA MET A 62 1.18 0.52 0.91
C MET A 62 2.24 1.63 0.90
N SER A 63 1.87 2.82 0.44
CA SER A 63 2.74 3.99 0.50
C SER A 63 3.08 4.38 1.94
N THR A 64 2.15 4.26 2.87
CA THR A 64 2.41 4.46 4.31
C THR A 64 3.48 3.49 4.81
N CYS A 65 3.41 2.22 4.39
CA CYS A 65 4.42 1.23 4.75
C CYS A 65 5.80 1.62 4.24
N SER A 66 5.91 2.10 3.01
CA SER A 66 7.20 2.54 2.46
C SER A 66 7.78 3.71 3.26
N THR A 67 6.95 4.65 3.68
CA THR A 67 7.38 5.77 4.53
C THR A 67 7.87 5.26 5.89
N ARG A 68 7.16 4.33 6.50
CA ARG A 68 7.60 3.71 7.77
C ARG A 68 8.93 2.97 7.62
N MET A 69 9.14 2.31 6.49
CA MET A 69 10.42 1.65 6.21
C MET A 69 11.56 2.67 6.12
N ILE A 70 11.35 3.79 5.44
CA ILE A 70 12.32 4.88 5.35
C ILE A 70 12.62 5.47 6.73
N GLU A 71 11.60 5.71 7.54
CA GLU A 71 11.73 6.27 8.88
C GLU A 71 12.47 5.33 9.85
N GLN A 72 12.28 4.02 9.70
CA GLN A 72 12.96 2.99 10.49
C GLN A 72 14.43 2.83 10.11
N ALA A 73 14.77 3.10 8.85
CA ALA A 73 16.12 2.93 8.32
C ALA A 73 17.08 4.00 8.87
N PRO A 74 18.40 3.72 8.92
CA PRO A 74 19.38 4.74 9.24
C PRO A 74 19.26 5.96 8.31
N PRO A 75 19.49 7.17 8.82
CA PRO A 75 19.43 8.39 8.01
C PRO A 75 20.38 8.36 6.83
N THR A 76 19.93 8.93 5.71
CA THR A 76 20.76 9.11 4.50
C THR A 76 20.81 10.60 4.13
N PRO A 77 21.67 11.38 4.81
CA PRO A 77 21.66 12.86 4.64
C PRO A 77 21.98 13.32 3.21
N ASP A 78 22.67 12.50 2.46
CA ASP A 78 23.11 12.77 1.07
C ASP A 78 22.20 12.13 0.00
N ALA A 79 21.05 11.56 0.40
CA ALA A 79 20.13 10.96 -0.56
C ALA A 79 18.68 11.17 -0.13
N THR A 80 17.79 11.21 -1.10
CA THR A 80 16.35 11.27 -0.89
C THR A 80 15.72 9.97 -1.35
N ALA A 81 14.98 9.31 -0.47
CA ALA A 81 14.22 8.11 -0.82
C ALA A 81 12.96 8.51 -1.59
N VAL A 82 12.77 7.91 -2.77
CA VAL A 82 11.60 8.17 -3.61
C VAL A 82 10.97 6.85 -4.07
N SER A 83 9.66 6.83 -4.18
CA SER A 83 8.94 5.73 -4.79
C SER A 83 9.08 5.81 -6.31
N LEU A 84 9.51 4.71 -6.94
CA LEU A 84 9.53 4.61 -8.39
C LEU A 84 8.25 3.99 -8.95
N GLY A 85 7.51 3.28 -8.14
CA GLY A 85 6.26 2.67 -8.56
C GLY A 85 6.02 1.31 -7.94
N TYR A 86 4.94 0.70 -8.38
CA TYR A 86 4.47 -0.60 -7.92
C TYR A 86 4.36 -1.55 -9.10
N ASP A 87 4.78 -2.81 -8.89
CA ASP A 87 4.61 -3.88 -9.86
C ASP A 87 3.65 -4.93 -9.28
N ARG A 88 2.98 -5.66 -10.19
CA ARG A 88 2.16 -6.82 -9.85
C ARG A 88 1.13 -6.54 -8.76
N ILE A 89 0.48 -5.39 -8.82
CA ILE A 89 -0.65 -5.08 -7.97
C ILE A 89 -1.80 -6.01 -8.34
N ARG A 90 -2.36 -6.70 -7.33
CA ARG A 90 -3.54 -7.54 -7.51
C ARG A 90 -4.49 -7.36 -6.34
N PHE A 91 -5.76 -7.15 -6.63
CA PHE A 91 -6.84 -7.10 -5.67
C PHE A 91 -7.52 -8.47 -5.67
N LEU A 92 -7.32 -9.23 -4.60
CA LEU A 92 -7.66 -10.65 -4.54
C LEU A 92 -9.02 -10.91 -3.91
N ALA A 93 -9.49 -10.00 -3.05
CA ALA A 93 -10.77 -10.07 -2.38
C ALA A 93 -11.27 -8.65 -2.07
N PRO A 94 -12.59 -8.45 -2.00
CA PRO A 94 -13.14 -7.13 -1.67
C PRO A 94 -12.81 -6.74 -0.23
N VAL A 95 -12.60 -5.44 -0.03
CA VAL A 95 -12.51 -4.83 1.30
C VAL A 95 -13.79 -4.02 1.50
N PHE A 96 -14.54 -4.36 2.54
CA PHE A 96 -15.78 -3.68 2.88
C PHE A 96 -15.52 -2.53 3.85
N ILE A 97 -16.40 -1.55 3.86
CA ILE A 97 -16.39 -0.49 4.87
C ILE A 97 -16.58 -1.14 6.24
N GLY A 98 -15.69 -0.82 7.17
CA GLY A 98 -15.65 -1.45 8.50
C GLY A 98 -14.60 -2.56 8.63
N ASP A 99 -14.07 -3.06 7.52
CA ASP A 99 -12.96 -4.02 7.58
C ASP A 99 -11.70 -3.36 8.11
N THR A 100 -10.91 -4.13 8.85
CA THR A 100 -9.58 -3.73 9.29
C THR A 100 -8.56 -4.49 8.46
N VAL A 101 -7.73 -3.75 7.72
CA VAL A 101 -6.67 -4.34 6.92
C VAL A 101 -5.33 -4.16 7.62
N GLN A 102 -4.49 -5.19 7.53
CA GLN A 102 -3.12 -5.15 7.97
C GLN A 102 -2.21 -5.39 6.77
N LEU A 103 -1.30 -4.46 6.53
CA LEU A 103 -0.31 -4.56 5.47
C LEU A 103 1.04 -4.90 6.08
N THR A 104 1.75 -5.80 5.44
CA THR A 104 3.13 -6.16 5.77
C THR A 104 3.99 -5.85 4.57
N TYR A 105 5.04 -5.07 4.79
CA TYR A 105 5.98 -4.60 3.77
C TYR A 105 7.35 -5.18 4.12
N THR A 106 7.88 -6.05 3.28
CA THR A 106 9.15 -6.75 3.55
C THR A 106 10.11 -6.53 2.40
N ILE A 107 11.32 -6.08 2.70
CA ILE A 107 12.38 -5.94 1.69
C ILE A 107 12.76 -7.32 1.19
N ALA A 108 12.58 -7.54 -0.11
CA ALA A 108 12.86 -8.82 -0.77
C ALA A 108 14.17 -8.81 -1.56
N GLU A 109 14.51 -7.66 -2.16
CA GLU A 109 15.71 -7.52 -2.99
C GLU A 109 16.33 -6.14 -2.83
N ILE A 110 17.66 -6.07 -2.99
CA ILE A 110 18.41 -4.82 -3.03
C ILE A 110 19.30 -4.84 -4.26
N ASP A 111 19.27 -3.73 -5.00
CA ASP A 111 20.16 -3.45 -6.12
C ASP A 111 21.08 -2.28 -5.73
N PRO A 112 22.27 -2.54 -5.21
CA PRO A 112 23.17 -1.48 -4.77
C PRO A 112 23.63 -0.58 -5.91
N ALA A 113 23.84 -1.15 -7.10
CA ALA A 113 24.33 -0.40 -8.26
C ALA A 113 23.33 0.68 -8.69
N ARG A 114 22.02 0.39 -8.62
CA ARG A 114 20.96 1.34 -8.94
C ARG A 114 20.44 2.09 -7.72
N ARG A 115 20.95 1.75 -6.52
CA ARG A 115 20.49 2.31 -5.24
C ARG A 115 18.99 2.11 -5.03
N ARG A 116 18.51 0.89 -5.26
CA ARG A 116 17.09 0.51 -5.19
C ARG A 116 16.86 -0.63 -4.22
N SER A 117 15.67 -0.64 -3.63
CA SER A 117 15.12 -1.82 -2.97
C SER A 117 13.81 -2.22 -3.63
N ARG A 118 13.50 -3.50 -3.58
CA ARG A 118 12.19 -4.05 -3.95
C ARG A 118 11.60 -4.74 -2.74
N ALA A 119 10.38 -4.36 -2.40
CA ALA A 119 9.63 -4.93 -1.29
C ALA A 119 8.46 -5.75 -1.81
N ARG A 120 8.12 -6.81 -1.06
CA ARG A 120 6.86 -7.55 -1.20
C ARG A 120 5.87 -6.99 -0.19
N ILE A 121 4.64 -6.74 -0.65
CA ILE A 121 3.56 -6.23 0.20
C ILE A 121 2.40 -7.20 0.16
N GLU A 122 1.88 -7.52 1.33
CA GLU A 122 0.67 -8.33 1.51
C GLU A 122 -0.29 -7.57 2.41
N ALA A 123 -1.57 -7.54 2.02
CA ALA A 123 -2.64 -6.96 2.83
C ALA A 123 -3.67 -8.04 3.17
N THR A 124 -3.98 -8.19 4.44
CA THR A 124 -4.99 -9.12 4.95
C THR A 124 -6.08 -8.37 5.70
N ASN A 125 -7.31 -8.89 5.69
CA ASN A 125 -8.39 -8.36 6.51
C ASN A 125 -8.37 -8.98 7.93
N GLN A 126 -9.34 -8.63 8.77
CA GLN A 126 -9.47 -9.14 10.15
C GLN A 126 -9.72 -10.64 10.23
N HIS A 127 -10.10 -11.28 9.14
CA HIS A 127 -10.33 -12.73 9.06
C HIS A 127 -9.08 -13.48 8.55
N GLY A 128 -7.97 -12.77 8.30
CA GLY A 128 -6.76 -13.37 7.74
C GLY A 128 -6.84 -13.61 6.24
N THR A 129 -7.89 -13.14 5.56
CA THR A 129 -8.00 -13.27 4.10
C THR A 129 -7.05 -12.30 3.43
N LEU A 130 -6.24 -12.82 2.49
CA LEU A 130 -5.37 -12.01 1.67
C LEU A 130 -6.22 -11.20 0.67
N VAL A 131 -6.23 -9.89 0.82
CA VAL A 131 -7.09 -8.99 0.01
C VAL A 131 -6.32 -8.29 -1.11
N ALA A 132 -5.02 -8.06 -0.93
CA ALA A 132 -4.20 -7.45 -1.96
C ALA A 132 -2.74 -7.83 -1.82
N VAL A 133 -2.02 -7.80 -2.93
CA VAL A 133 -0.57 -7.97 -3.00
C VAL A 133 0.03 -6.95 -3.96
N ALA A 134 1.29 -6.60 -3.75
CA ALA A 134 2.06 -5.78 -4.68
C ALA A 134 3.55 -5.94 -4.42
N GLU A 135 4.35 -5.42 -5.35
CA GLU A 135 5.78 -5.17 -5.15
C GLU A 135 6.00 -3.65 -5.24
N HIS A 136 6.91 -3.12 -4.44
CA HIS A 136 7.21 -1.69 -4.41
C HIS A 136 8.69 -1.46 -4.63
N ILE A 137 9.03 -0.43 -5.43
CA ILE A 137 10.41 -0.07 -5.72
C ILE A 137 10.70 1.29 -5.11
N LEU A 138 11.66 1.32 -4.15
CA LEU A 138 12.24 2.55 -3.62
C LEU A 138 13.60 2.79 -4.27
N LYS A 139 13.93 4.04 -4.47
CA LYS A 139 15.26 4.48 -4.90
C LYS A 139 15.76 5.59 -3.98
N TRP A 140 17.04 5.50 -3.62
CA TRP A 140 17.76 6.57 -2.90
C TRP A 140 18.50 7.41 -3.91
N VAL A 141 17.91 8.56 -4.25
CA VAL A 141 18.46 9.50 -5.24
C VAL A 141 19.49 10.40 -4.55
N PRO A 142 20.74 10.44 -5.04
CA PRO A 142 21.73 11.34 -4.45
C PRO A 142 21.26 12.80 -4.51
N ASN A 143 21.46 13.50 -3.41
CA ASN A 143 21.28 14.95 -3.38
C ASN A 143 22.47 15.59 -4.12
N GLY A 144 22.21 16.46 -5.05
CA GLY A 144 23.22 17.10 -5.90
C GLY A 144 24.26 17.95 -5.18
#